data_b32e607d21ab34b8a7330e5a05f59137
#
_entry.id   b32e607d21ab34b8a7330e5a05f59137
#
_cell.length_a   1.000
_cell.length_b   1.000
_cell.length_c   1.000
_cell.angle_alpha   90.00
_cell.angle_beta   90.00
_cell.angle_gamma   90.00
#
_symmetry.space_group_name_H-M   'P 1'
#
loop_
_entity.id
_entity.type
_entity.pdbx_description
1 polymer ?
#
loop_
_entity_poly.entity_id
_entity_poly.type
_entity_poly.pdbx_seq_one_letter_code
_entity_poly.pdbx_strand_id
1 'polypeptide(L)'
;SSSFNTERIDHLYVDQHDTINNIPRLILHYGDLSDSMSLVRIIQNIQPDEIYNLGAQSHVAVSFESPEYTADTVGLGALRILEAIRILGLERKTRYYQASTSELYGKVQETPQTETTPFYPRSPYAAAKLYAYWITINYREAYGIYACNGILFNHESPIRGETFVTRKITRALTRIKLGLQDCLYLGNLDAKRDWGHAKDYVEMQWLMLQQEQPEDFTISTGEQHTVREFVDLAAKELKIGIDWQGCGVNEKGIWKGNTIVSVDSRYFRPTEVDTLLGDSSRAKEKLGWEPKITFKELVKEMILYDLREANRDYFCQTEGYPIYNYHE
;
A
#
# COMPACT_ATOMS: atom_id res chain seq x y z
N SER A 1 -7.85 5.82 -16.25
CA SER A 1 -9.22 5.34 -16.26
C SER A 1 -10.11 6.39 -16.91
N SER A 2 -11.03 5.99 -17.77
CA SER A 2 -12.03 6.88 -18.37
C SER A 2 -13.24 7.14 -17.46
N SER A 3 -13.33 6.45 -16.33
CA SER A 3 -14.38 6.60 -15.32
C SER A 3 -13.83 7.17 -14.03
N PHE A 4 -14.68 7.90 -13.31
CA PHE A 4 -14.32 8.43 -11.99
C PHE A 4 -14.15 7.29 -10.99
N ASN A 5 -13.02 7.30 -10.27
CA ASN A 5 -12.74 6.44 -9.13
C ASN A 5 -12.05 7.30 -8.06
N THR A 6 -12.74 8.37 -7.67
CA THR A 6 -12.18 9.44 -6.83
C THR A 6 -12.72 9.42 -5.41
N GLU A 7 -13.57 8.45 -5.06
CA GLU A 7 -14.26 8.35 -3.76
C GLU A 7 -13.35 8.62 -2.55
N ARG A 8 -12.07 8.20 -2.63
CA ARG A 8 -11.08 8.41 -1.57
C ARG A 8 -10.63 9.86 -1.41
N ILE A 9 -10.81 10.69 -2.43
CA ILE A 9 -10.36 12.09 -2.49
C ILE A 9 -11.49 13.09 -2.76
N ASP A 10 -12.73 12.63 -2.95
CA ASP A 10 -13.89 13.49 -3.26
C ASP A 10 -14.11 14.55 -2.17
N HIS A 11 -13.84 14.22 -0.91
CA HIS A 11 -13.92 15.16 0.20
C HIS A 11 -12.90 16.31 0.15
N LEU A 12 -11.88 16.21 -0.70
CA LEU A 12 -10.87 17.25 -0.94
C LEU A 12 -11.15 18.06 -2.20
N TYR A 13 -12.08 17.58 -3.05
CA TYR A 13 -12.41 18.21 -4.31
C TYR A 13 -13.32 19.41 -4.07
N VAL A 14 -12.96 20.53 -4.68
CA VAL A 14 -13.79 21.75 -4.73
C VAL A 14 -14.24 21.94 -6.16
N ASP A 15 -15.57 22.06 -6.37
CA ASP A 15 -16.11 22.31 -7.70
C ASP A 15 -15.57 23.64 -8.26
N GLN A 16 -15.18 23.64 -9.53
CA GLN A 16 -14.66 24.83 -10.19
C GLN A 16 -15.66 25.98 -10.24
N HIS A 17 -16.95 25.70 -10.12
CA HIS A 17 -18.01 26.70 -10.07
C HIS A 17 -18.14 27.37 -8.70
N ASP A 18 -17.63 26.74 -7.64
CA ASP A 18 -17.67 27.25 -6.25
C ASP A 18 -16.45 28.12 -5.88
N THR A 19 -15.61 28.46 -6.86
CA THR A 19 -14.29 29.09 -6.64
C THR A 19 -14.33 30.58 -6.31
N ILE A 20 -15.48 31.21 -6.15
CA ILE A 20 -15.57 32.67 -5.86
C ILE A 20 -14.84 33.04 -4.55
N ASN A 21 -14.64 32.10 -3.62
CA ASN A 21 -13.93 32.31 -2.35
C ASN A 21 -12.94 31.20 -1.96
N ASN A 22 -12.73 30.17 -2.80
CA ASN A 22 -11.87 29.03 -2.47
C ASN A 22 -10.84 28.77 -3.55
N ILE A 23 -9.57 28.93 -3.24
CA ILE A 23 -8.47 28.45 -4.08
C ILE A 23 -8.47 26.90 -3.97
N PRO A 24 -8.63 26.16 -5.07
CA PRO A 24 -8.61 24.70 -5.01
C PRO A 24 -7.26 24.22 -4.48
N ARG A 25 -7.31 23.44 -3.40
CA ARG A 25 -6.11 22.83 -2.80
C ARG A 25 -5.70 21.54 -3.50
N LEU A 26 -6.63 20.92 -4.25
CA LEU A 26 -6.42 19.71 -5.02
C LEU A 26 -6.75 19.99 -6.48
N ILE A 27 -5.77 19.77 -7.35
CA ILE A 27 -5.95 19.85 -8.81
C ILE A 27 -5.61 18.48 -9.38
N LEU A 28 -6.55 17.90 -10.14
CA LEU A 28 -6.37 16.60 -10.77
C LEU A 28 -5.92 16.78 -12.23
N HIS A 29 -4.88 16.05 -12.61
CA HIS A 29 -4.36 16.01 -13.97
C HIS A 29 -4.51 14.60 -14.56
N TYR A 30 -4.83 14.53 -15.85
CA TYR A 30 -4.77 13.27 -16.60
C TYR A 30 -3.31 12.98 -16.98
N GLY A 31 -2.79 11.87 -16.48
CA GLY A 31 -1.43 11.43 -16.75
C GLY A 31 -1.30 9.92 -16.59
N ASP A 32 -0.29 9.35 -17.21
CA ASP A 32 0.07 7.94 -17.10
C ASP A 32 1.59 7.82 -16.96
N LEU A 33 2.05 6.93 -16.08
CA LEU A 33 3.48 6.67 -15.88
C LEU A 33 4.15 6.02 -17.11
N SER A 34 3.36 5.47 -18.02
CA SER A 34 3.83 4.95 -19.30
C SER A 34 3.97 6.02 -20.39
N ASP A 35 3.47 7.24 -20.18
CA ASP A 35 3.49 8.35 -21.14
C ASP A 35 4.44 9.47 -20.70
N SER A 36 5.67 9.44 -21.24
CA SER A 36 6.71 10.43 -20.93
C SER A 36 6.29 11.87 -21.27
N MET A 37 5.60 12.08 -22.40
CA MET A 37 5.22 13.43 -22.85
C MET A 37 4.14 14.03 -21.95
N SER A 38 3.19 13.21 -21.50
CA SER A 38 2.19 13.62 -20.52
C SER A 38 2.83 14.08 -19.21
N LEU A 39 3.79 13.30 -18.69
CA LEU A 39 4.51 13.63 -17.46
C LEU A 39 5.34 14.92 -17.60
N VAL A 40 6.10 15.06 -18.69
CA VAL A 40 6.88 16.29 -18.95
C VAL A 40 5.95 17.52 -19.01
N ARG A 41 4.83 17.44 -19.73
CA ARG A 41 3.86 18.54 -19.80
C ARG A 41 3.26 18.92 -18.45
N ILE A 42 2.88 17.93 -17.65
CA ILE A 42 2.31 18.16 -16.31
C ILE A 42 3.35 18.83 -15.40
N ILE A 43 4.57 18.29 -15.34
CA ILE A 43 5.65 18.82 -14.50
C ILE A 43 6.07 20.21 -14.96
N GLN A 44 6.14 20.45 -16.29
CA GLN A 44 6.43 21.76 -16.85
C GLN A 44 5.41 22.83 -16.45
N ASN A 45 4.12 22.48 -16.50
CA ASN A 45 3.05 23.42 -16.15
C ASN A 45 2.97 23.71 -14.65
N ILE A 46 3.26 22.72 -13.82
CA ILE A 46 3.14 22.84 -12.35
C ILE A 46 4.43 23.43 -11.73
N GLN A 47 5.59 23.05 -12.25
CA GLN A 47 6.90 23.40 -11.67
C GLN A 47 6.97 23.05 -10.17
N PRO A 48 6.69 21.77 -9.77
CA PRO A 48 6.50 21.43 -8.38
C PRO A 48 7.77 21.58 -7.53
N ASP A 49 7.59 21.90 -6.26
CA ASP A 49 8.68 21.90 -5.27
C ASP A 49 8.95 20.48 -4.76
N GLU A 50 7.92 19.64 -4.68
CA GLU A 50 7.99 18.26 -4.21
C GLU A 50 7.20 17.31 -5.13
N ILE A 51 7.77 16.15 -5.42
CA ILE A 51 7.12 15.05 -6.14
C ILE A 51 7.15 13.80 -5.29
N TYR A 52 5.98 13.23 -4.98
CA TYR A 52 5.81 11.93 -4.32
C TYR A 52 5.37 10.90 -5.34
N ASN A 53 6.30 10.09 -5.84
CA ASN A 53 5.99 9.01 -6.76
C ASN A 53 5.45 7.79 -6.00
N LEU A 54 4.13 7.73 -5.87
CA LEU A 54 3.38 6.61 -5.30
C LEU A 54 2.74 5.72 -6.38
N GLY A 55 2.85 6.14 -7.64
CA GLY A 55 2.26 5.44 -8.78
C GLY A 55 2.93 4.10 -9.05
N ALA A 56 2.13 3.03 -9.15
CA ALA A 56 2.60 1.69 -9.47
C ALA A 56 1.44 0.75 -9.83
N GLN A 57 1.74 -0.28 -10.62
CA GLN A 57 0.97 -1.52 -10.55
C GLN A 57 1.41 -2.26 -9.29
N SER A 58 0.68 -2.11 -8.17
CA SER A 58 1.13 -2.50 -6.83
C SER A 58 0.64 -3.87 -6.35
N HIS A 59 -0.17 -4.57 -7.14
CA HIS A 59 -0.68 -5.89 -6.79
C HIS A 59 0.33 -6.97 -7.20
N VAL A 60 1.03 -7.56 -6.21
CA VAL A 60 2.13 -8.50 -6.45
C VAL A 60 1.71 -9.70 -7.30
N ALA A 61 0.53 -10.32 -7.02
CA ALA A 61 0.05 -11.46 -7.82
C ALA A 61 -0.16 -11.08 -9.29
N VAL A 62 -0.77 -9.93 -9.57
CA VAL A 62 -0.99 -9.42 -10.94
C VAL A 62 0.33 -9.18 -11.68
N SER A 63 1.42 -8.89 -10.97
CA SER A 63 2.73 -8.72 -11.62
C SER A 63 3.26 -9.97 -12.29
N PHE A 64 2.84 -11.17 -11.85
CA PHE A 64 3.17 -12.42 -12.52
C PHE A 64 2.37 -12.64 -13.80
N GLU A 65 1.16 -12.08 -13.88
CA GLU A 65 0.32 -12.15 -15.08
C GLU A 65 0.66 -11.06 -16.11
N SER A 66 1.11 -9.89 -15.64
CA SER A 66 1.42 -8.72 -16.48
C SER A 66 2.79 -8.14 -16.14
N PRO A 67 3.90 -8.89 -16.33
CA PRO A 67 5.22 -8.47 -15.89
C PRO A 67 5.78 -7.28 -16.70
N GLU A 68 5.54 -7.21 -18.00
CA GLU A 68 5.99 -6.11 -18.86
C GLU A 68 5.32 -4.78 -18.49
N TYR A 69 3.99 -4.78 -18.33
CA TYR A 69 3.24 -3.61 -17.87
C TYR A 69 3.71 -3.15 -16.49
N THR A 70 3.98 -4.10 -15.60
CA THR A 70 4.51 -3.81 -14.26
C THR A 70 5.89 -3.16 -14.34
N ALA A 71 6.79 -3.67 -15.18
CA ALA A 71 8.13 -3.11 -15.39
C ALA A 71 8.05 -1.70 -15.98
N ASP A 72 7.20 -1.49 -16.99
CA ASP A 72 7.03 -0.22 -17.67
C ASP A 72 6.47 0.87 -16.75
N THR A 73 5.39 0.58 -16.02
CA THR A 73 4.75 1.57 -15.15
C THR A 73 5.53 1.84 -13.87
N VAL A 74 6.15 0.83 -13.28
CA VAL A 74 6.84 0.94 -11.98
C VAL A 74 8.30 1.37 -12.17
N GLY A 75 9.05 0.62 -12.98
CA GLY A 75 10.48 0.86 -13.19
C GLY A 75 10.72 2.06 -14.10
N LEU A 76 10.26 1.97 -15.34
CA LEU A 76 10.44 3.04 -16.32
C LEU A 76 9.60 4.28 -15.97
N GLY A 77 8.46 4.13 -15.28
CA GLY A 77 7.68 5.26 -14.78
C GLY A 77 8.48 6.15 -13.83
N ALA A 78 9.25 5.57 -12.91
CA ALA A 78 10.16 6.33 -12.04
C ALA A 78 11.24 7.07 -12.84
N LEU A 79 11.87 6.39 -13.80
CA LEU A 79 12.85 7.00 -14.70
C LEU A 79 12.25 8.18 -15.48
N ARG A 80 11.01 8.05 -16.02
CA ARG A 80 10.35 9.12 -16.79
C ARG A 80 10.15 10.39 -15.97
N ILE A 81 9.79 10.27 -14.69
CA ILE A 81 9.66 11.43 -13.80
C ILE A 81 11.02 12.07 -13.53
N LEU A 82 12.05 11.28 -13.22
CA LEU A 82 13.41 11.77 -13.00
C LEU A 82 13.98 12.48 -14.26
N GLU A 83 13.77 11.89 -15.45
CA GLU A 83 14.14 12.52 -16.71
C GLU A 83 13.34 13.82 -16.96
N ALA A 84 12.06 13.87 -16.63
CA ALA A 84 11.29 15.09 -16.75
C ALA A 84 11.84 16.22 -15.86
N ILE A 85 12.23 15.90 -14.61
CA ILE A 85 12.89 16.87 -13.72
C ILE A 85 14.19 17.39 -14.37
N ARG A 86 15.03 16.48 -14.90
CA ARG A 86 16.31 16.82 -15.54
C ARG A 86 16.11 17.63 -16.84
N ILE A 87 15.25 17.20 -17.74
CA ILE A 87 15.00 17.88 -19.04
C ILE A 87 14.48 19.29 -18.83
N LEU A 88 13.69 19.52 -17.76
CA LEU A 88 13.09 20.81 -17.45
C LEU A 88 13.99 21.71 -16.61
N GLY A 89 15.22 21.26 -16.26
CA GLY A 89 16.17 22.05 -15.46
C GLY A 89 15.71 22.28 -14.02
N LEU A 90 14.98 21.32 -13.42
CA LEU A 90 14.39 21.42 -12.10
C LEU A 90 15.22 20.74 -11.00
N GLU A 91 16.43 20.26 -11.30
CA GLU A 91 17.28 19.44 -10.41
C GLU A 91 17.57 20.16 -9.07
N ARG A 92 17.65 21.49 -9.08
CA ARG A 92 17.92 22.29 -7.88
C ARG A 92 16.68 22.78 -7.14
N LYS A 93 15.50 22.60 -7.77
CA LYS A 93 14.23 23.07 -7.23
C LYS A 93 13.40 21.91 -6.68
N THR A 94 13.18 20.89 -7.49
CA THR A 94 12.21 19.81 -7.20
C THR A 94 12.84 18.71 -6.35
N ARG A 95 12.26 18.44 -5.21
CA ARG A 95 12.59 17.28 -4.36
C ARG A 95 11.74 16.09 -4.77
N TYR A 96 12.35 14.91 -4.88
CA TYR A 96 11.71 13.70 -5.36
C TYR A 96 11.71 12.60 -4.31
N TYR A 97 10.54 12.08 -3.97
CA TYR A 97 10.36 10.89 -3.14
C TYR A 97 9.94 9.71 -4.02
N GLN A 98 10.67 8.61 -3.93
CA GLN A 98 10.32 7.32 -4.53
C GLN A 98 9.74 6.39 -3.48
N ALA A 99 8.49 5.98 -3.65
CA ALA A 99 7.92 4.89 -2.87
C ALA A 99 8.58 3.56 -3.27
N SER A 100 9.52 3.13 -2.45
CA SER A 100 10.12 1.81 -2.54
C SER A 100 9.30 0.80 -1.71
N THR A 101 9.79 -0.40 -1.45
CA THR A 101 9.00 -1.46 -0.83
C THR A 101 9.86 -2.46 -0.08
N SER A 102 9.36 -3.03 1.01
CA SER A 102 9.99 -4.16 1.70
C SER A 102 10.06 -5.44 0.85
N GLU A 103 9.25 -5.54 -0.22
CA GLU A 103 9.34 -6.64 -1.19
C GLU A 103 10.71 -6.71 -1.91
N LEU A 104 11.53 -5.63 -1.86
CA LEU A 104 12.92 -5.66 -2.35
C LEU A 104 13.76 -6.70 -1.61
N TYR A 105 13.54 -6.88 -0.31
CA TYR A 105 14.26 -7.86 0.49
C TYR A 105 13.92 -9.30 0.09
N GLY A 106 12.67 -9.57 -0.30
CA GLY A 106 12.21 -10.81 -0.91
C GLY A 106 12.62 -12.07 -0.15
N LYS A 107 13.63 -12.81 -0.65
CA LYS A 107 14.28 -13.88 0.12
C LYS A 107 15.22 -13.24 1.12
N VAL A 108 14.68 -12.94 2.30
CA VAL A 108 15.33 -12.19 3.38
C VAL A 108 16.70 -12.75 3.72
N GLN A 109 17.73 -11.89 3.73
CA GLN A 109 19.12 -12.26 4.04
C GLN A 109 19.49 -11.96 5.49
N GLU A 110 18.81 -10.99 6.11
CA GLU A 110 19.02 -10.54 7.50
C GLU A 110 17.67 -10.20 8.14
N THR A 111 17.57 -10.33 9.45
CA THR A 111 16.37 -9.96 10.22
C THR A 111 16.80 -9.27 11.52
N PRO A 112 16.30 -8.08 11.86
CA PRO A 112 15.42 -7.24 11.03
C PRO A 112 16.11 -6.67 9.79
N GLN A 113 15.31 -6.20 8.79
CA GLN A 113 15.82 -5.57 7.58
C GLN A 113 16.06 -4.07 7.80
N THR A 114 17.19 -3.60 7.32
CA THR A 114 17.65 -2.20 7.37
C THR A 114 17.90 -1.67 5.96
N GLU A 115 18.31 -0.41 5.83
CA GLU A 115 18.71 0.21 4.57
C GLU A 115 19.92 -0.46 3.88
N THR A 116 20.73 -1.21 4.65
CA THR A 116 21.93 -1.89 4.16
C THR A 116 21.75 -3.38 3.92
N THR A 117 20.61 -3.95 4.31
CA THR A 117 20.29 -5.36 4.07
C THR A 117 20.23 -5.65 2.57
N PRO A 118 20.95 -6.68 2.06
CA PRO A 118 20.96 -7.02 0.66
C PRO A 118 19.56 -7.36 0.12
N PHE A 119 19.24 -6.85 -1.06
CA PHE A 119 17.98 -7.13 -1.73
C PHE A 119 18.02 -8.46 -2.50
N TYR A 120 16.92 -9.20 -2.44
CA TYR A 120 16.71 -10.44 -3.20
C TYR A 120 15.25 -10.56 -3.64
N PRO A 121 14.82 -9.77 -4.66
CA PRO A 121 13.41 -9.68 -5.07
C PRO A 121 12.84 -11.05 -5.49
N ARG A 122 11.57 -11.28 -5.19
CA ARG A 122 10.87 -12.56 -5.42
C ARG A 122 9.62 -12.40 -6.31
N SER A 123 9.47 -11.26 -6.99
CA SER A 123 8.36 -11.04 -7.91
C SER A 123 8.75 -10.05 -9.01
N PRO A 124 8.07 -10.05 -10.18
CA PRO A 124 8.26 -9.02 -11.19
C PRO A 124 8.01 -7.60 -10.65
N TYR A 125 7.04 -7.43 -9.74
CA TYR A 125 6.82 -6.17 -9.01
C TYR A 125 8.06 -5.73 -8.22
N ALA A 126 8.63 -6.63 -7.42
CA ALA A 126 9.80 -6.33 -6.62
C ALA A 126 11.03 -6.02 -7.50
N ALA A 127 11.21 -6.73 -8.63
CA ALA A 127 12.29 -6.46 -9.58
C ALA A 127 12.13 -5.07 -10.24
N ALA A 128 10.91 -4.68 -10.60
CA ALA A 128 10.61 -3.35 -11.15
C ALA A 128 10.84 -2.23 -10.11
N LYS A 129 10.45 -2.47 -8.85
CA LYS A 129 10.73 -1.55 -7.74
C LYS A 129 12.23 -1.46 -7.43
N LEU A 130 12.99 -2.54 -7.61
CA LEU A 130 14.44 -2.53 -7.45
C LEU A 130 15.12 -1.64 -8.50
N TYR A 131 14.65 -1.71 -9.76
CA TYR A 131 15.10 -0.77 -10.78
C TYR A 131 14.78 0.68 -10.38
N ALA A 132 13.54 0.96 -9.95
CA ALA A 132 13.12 2.29 -9.51
C ALA A 132 13.97 2.80 -8.33
N TYR A 133 14.32 1.94 -7.38
CA TYR A 133 15.20 2.25 -6.26
C TYR A 133 16.60 2.69 -6.73
N TRP A 134 17.24 1.88 -7.54
CA TRP A 134 18.61 2.16 -8.00
C TRP A 134 18.70 3.33 -8.97
N ILE A 135 17.71 3.51 -9.85
CA ILE A 135 17.71 4.67 -10.76
C ILE A 135 17.51 5.98 -9.98
N THR A 136 16.76 5.96 -8.88
CA THR A 136 16.62 7.11 -7.98
C THR A 136 17.96 7.51 -7.36
N ILE A 137 18.72 6.53 -6.86
CA ILE A 137 20.08 6.76 -6.34
C ILE A 137 21.00 7.28 -7.44
N ASN A 138 20.98 6.65 -8.61
CA ASN A 138 21.82 7.06 -9.72
C ASN A 138 21.58 8.52 -10.12
N TYR A 139 20.32 8.96 -10.21
CA TYR A 139 19.98 10.34 -10.56
C TYR A 139 20.33 11.34 -9.46
N ARG A 140 20.24 10.94 -8.19
CA ARG A 140 20.74 11.72 -7.06
C ARG A 140 22.24 11.97 -7.18
N GLU A 141 23.01 10.92 -7.46
CA GLU A 141 24.49 11.00 -7.49
C GLU A 141 25.02 11.66 -8.78
N ALA A 142 24.43 11.30 -9.94
CA ALA A 142 24.91 11.78 -11.22
C ALA A 142 24.49 13.22 -11.54
N TYR A 143 23.29 13.63 -11.16
CA TYR A 143 22.73 14.94 -11.53
C TYR A 143 22.45 15.87 -10.36
N GLY A 144 22.68 15.40 -9.13
CA GLY A 144 22.47 16.21 -7.92
C GLY A 144 21.00 16.53 -7.64
N ILE A 145 20.08 15.70 -8.14
CA ILE A 145 18.65 15.81 -7.80
C ILE A 145 18.47 15.45 -6.34
N TYR A 146 17.71 16.24 -5.58
CA TYR A 146 17.28 15.83 -4.26
C TYR A 146 16.28 14.67 -4.41
N ALA A 147 16.75 13.45 -4.37
CA ALA A 147 15.94 12.25 -4.57
C ALA A 147 16.18 11.22 -3.47
N CYS A 148 15.14 10.68 -2.86
CA CYS A 148 15.23 9.70 -1.79
C CYS A 148 14.23 8.54 -1.97
N ASN A 149 14.59 7.37 -1.42
CA ASN A 149 13.76 6.19 -1.38
C ASN A 149 13.23 5.93 0.04
N GLY A 150 11.92 5.82 0.20
CA GLY A 150 11.33 5.22 1.40
C GLY A 150 11.10 3.73 1.18
N ILE A 151 11.81 2.87 1.91
CA ILE A 151 11.62 1.42 1.85
C ILE A 151 10.44 1.07 2.75
N LEU A 152 9.25 1.13 2.16
CA LEU A 152 7.98 0.99 2.88
C LEU A 152 7.69 -0.46 3.20
N PHE A 153 7.49 -0.76 4.47
CA PHE A 153 6.83 -1.99 4.91
C PHE A 153 5.32 -1.89 4.70
N ASN A 154 4.58 -2.93 4.97
CA ASN A 154 3.15 -2.93 4.71
C ASN A 154 2.46 -1.83 5.52
N HIS A 155 1.71 -0.98 4.84
CA HIS A 155 0.98 0.12 5.49
C HIS A 155 -0.46 0.13 5.03
N GLU A 156 -1.33 0.19 6.00
CA GLU A 156 -2.74 -0.08 5.84
C GLU A 156 -3.59 1.08 6.38
N SER A 157 -4.85 1.10 5.99
CA SER A 157 -5.84 2.03 6.50
C SER A 157 -7.25 1.56 6.13
N PRO A 158 -8.31 2.19 6.67
CA PRO A 158 -9.70 1.92 6.26
C PRO A 158 -9.96 2.04 4.75
N ILE A 159 -9.16 2.85 4.05
CA ILE A 159 -9.29 3.08 2.60
C ILE A 159 -8.27 2.27 1.77
N ARG A 160 -7.65 1.24 2.35
CA ARG A 160 -6.80 0.30 1.60
C ARG A 160 -7.58 -0.32 0.43
N GLY A 161 -6.89 -0.65 -0.66
CA GLY A 161 -7.50 -1.39 -1.78
C GLY A 161 -8.14 -2.69 -1.31
N GLU A 162 -9.34 -2.97 -1.79
CA GLU A 162 -10.23 -4.02 -1.26
C GLU A 162 -9.72 -5.44 -1.45
N THR A 163 -8.89 -5.66 -2.47
CA THR A 163 -8.29 -6.95 -2.79
C THR A 163 -7.03 -7.28 -2.00
N PHE A 164 -6.48 -6.30 -1.24
CA PHE A 164 -5.35 -6.56 -0.37
C PHE A 164 -5.76 -7.30 0.90
N VAL A 165 -4.89 -8.20 1.37
CA VAL A 165 -5.20 -9.19 2.41
C VAL A 165 -5.86 -8.59 3.65
N THR A 166 -5.36 -7.47 4.18
CA THR A 166 -5.88 -6.82 5.38
C THR A 166 -7.31 -6.33 5.19
N ARG A 167 -7.56 -5.59 4.08
CA ARG A 167 -8.89 -5.07 3.77
C ARG A 167 -9.85 -6.20 3.36
N LYS A 168 -9.36 -7.23 2.66
CA LYS A 168 -10.12 -8.44 2.36
C LYS A 168 -10.62 -9.10 3.64
N ILE A 169 -9.78 -9.23 4.67
CA ILE A 169 -10.15 -9.80 5.98
C ILE A 169 -11.23 -8.96 6.67
N THR A 170 -11.00 -7.66 6.81
CA THR A 170 -11.90 -6.79 7.59
C THR A 170 -13.28 -6.68 6.91
N ARG A 171 -13.33 -6.58 5.59
CA ARG A 171 -14.59 -6.58 4.83
C ARG A 171 -15.32 -7.91 4.92
N ALA A 172 -14.62 -9.03 4.70
CA ALA A 172 -15.26 -10.34 4.73
C ALA A 172 -15.84 -10.64 6.13
N LEU A 173 -15.08 -10.44 7.20
CA LEU A 173 -15.55 -10.74 8.56
C LEU A 173 -16.73 -9.87 8.99
N THR A 174 -16.77 -8.59 8.60
CA THR A 174 -17.91 -7.70 8.87
C THR A 174 -19.16 -8.14 8.10
N ARG A 175 -19.01 -8.54 6.84
CA ARG A 175 -20.11 -9.08 6.01
C ARG A 175 -20.59 -10.43 6.51
N ILE A 176 -19.69 -11.35 6.90
CA ILE A 176 -20.03 -12.64 7.52
C ILE A 176 -20.85 -12.44 8.80
N LYS A 177 -20.45 -11.49 9.64
CA LYS A 177 -21.20 -11.17 10.87
C LYS A 177 -22.65 -10.79 10.60
N LEU A 178 -22.93 -10.12 9.49
CA LEU A 178 -24.26 -9.63 9.08
C LEU A 178 -24.98 -10.61 8.14
N GLY A 179 -24.39 -11.76 7.80
CA GLY A 179 -24.99 -12.74 6.89
C GLY A 179 -24.98 -12.32 5.42
N LEU A 180 -24.13 -11.38 5.03
CA LEU A 180 -23.97 -10.92 3.65
C LEU A 180 -22.90 -11.71 2.87
N GLN A 181 -22.13 -12.54 3.55
CA GLN A 181 -21.08 -13.39 2.98
C GLN A 181 -20.92 -14.62 3.85
N ASP A 182 -20.61 -15.76 3.23
CA ASP A 182 -20.52 -17.04 3.94
C ASP A 182 -19.09 -17.34 4.41
N CYS A 183 -18.06 -17.08 3.59
CA CYS A 183 -16.70 -17.51 3.85
C CYS A 183 -15.67 -16.49 3.32
N LEU A 184 -14.57 -16.38 4.04
CA LEU A 184 -13.36 -15.68 3.65
C LEU A 184 -12.32 -16.68 3.15
N TYR A 185 -11.81 -16.52 1.94
CA TYR A 185 -10.76 -17.38 1.38
C TYR A 185 -9.41 -16.65 1.44
N LEU A 186 -8.39 -17.30 2.00
CA LEU A 186 -7.04 -16.75 2.18
C LEU A 186 -5.98 -17.75 1.67
N GLY A 187 -4.78 -17.25 1.43
CA GLY A 187 -3.59 -18.07 1.16
C GLY A 187 -2.90 -18.49 2.45
N ASN A 188 -1.58 -18.28 2.52
CA ASN A 188 -0.74 -18.65 3.65
C ASN A 188 -1.09 -17.82 4.91
N LEU A 189 -1.68 -18.48 5.90
CA LEU A 189 -2.07 -17.87 7.19
C LEU A 189 -0.86 -17.57 8.09
N ASP A 190 0.27 -18.24 7.89
CA ASP A 190 1.45 -18.13 8.73
C ASP A 190 2.48 -17.12 8.20
N ALA A 191 2.22 -16.54 7.03
CA ALA A 191 3.05 -15.46 6.48
C ALA A 191 3.06 -14.26 7.42
N LYS A 192 4.28 -13.78 7.74
CA LYS A 192 4.50 -12.69 8.70
C LYS A 192 4.78 -11.37 7.98
N ARG A 193 4.13 -10.31 8.42
CA ARG A 193 4.31 -8.96 7.88
C ARG A 193 4.40 -7.95 9.02
N ASP A 194 5.19 -6.91 8.78
CA ASP A 194 5.20 -5.70 9.58
C ASP A 194 4.13 -4.77 8.99
N TRP A 195 3.04 -4.57 9.72
CA TRP A 195 1.91 -3.74 9.31
C TRP A 195 1.82 -2.46 10.13
N GLY A 196 2.04 -1.33 9.48
CA GLY A 196 1.84 -0.01 10.08
C GLY A 196 0.61 0.72 9.53
N HIS A 197 0.34 1.88 10.07
CA HIS A 197 -0.75 2.73 9.61
C HIS A 197 -0.26 3.74 8.55
N ALA A 198 -1.02 3.91 7.47
CA ALA A 198 -0.65 4.80 6.36
C ALA A 198 -0.42 6.26 6.79
N LYS A 199 -1.09 6.76 7.83
CA LYS A 199 -0.87 8.12 8.37
C LYS A 199 0.56 8.32 8.86
N ASP A 200 1.12 7.35 9.61
CA ASP A 200 2.48 7.43 10.11
C ASP A 200 3.49 7.39 8.95
N TYR A 201 3.21 6.57 7.95
CA TYR A 201 4.06 6.44 6.76
C TYR A 201 4.07 7.71 5.90
N VAL A 202 2.92 8.36 5.72
CA VAL A 202 2.82 9.64 4.99
C VAL A 202 3.57 10.74 5.71
N GLU A 203 3.51 10.82 7.03
CA GLU A 203 4.31 11.75 7.84
C GLU A 203 5.82 11.55 7.57
N MET A 204 6.28 10.30 7.55
CA MET A 204 7.68 9.99 7.26
C MET A 204 8.08 10.40 5.84
N GLN A 205 7.25 10.14 4.84
CA GLN A 205 7.51 10.54 3.45
C GLN A 205 7.74 12.05 3.35
N TRP A 206 6.91 12.84 4.04
CA TRP A 206 7.07 14.28 4.08
C TRP A 206 8.35 14.70 4.82
N LEU A 207 8.63 14.14 6.00
CA LEU A 207 9.85 14.43 6.77
C LEU A 207 11.12 14.18 5.95
N MET A 208 11.17 13.12 5.15
CA MET A 208 12.31 12.80 4.28
C MET A 208 12.60 13.91 3.27
N LEU A 209 11.57 14.57 2.74
CA LEU A 209 11.73 15.67 1.80
C LEU A 209 12.03 17.02 2.48
N GLN A 210 11.94 17.12 3.81
CA GLN A 210 12.24 18.37 4.54
C GLN A 210 13.71 18.48 4.99
N GLN A 211 14.53 17.44 4.75
CA GLN A 211 15.92 17.42 5.19
C GLN A 211 16.83 18.22 4.26
N GLU A 212 18.02 18.58 4.76
CA GLU A 212 19.04 19.28 3.96
C GLU A 212 19.67 18.39 2.89
N GLN A 213 19.83 17.10 3.21
CA GLN A 213 20.43 16.10 2.33
C GLN A 213 19.47 14.94 2.08
N PRO A 214 19.40 14.41 0.84
CA PRO A 214 18.58 13.25 0.52
C PRO A 214 19.19 11.96 1.07
N GLU A 215 18.43 11.22 1.86
CA GLU A 215 18.79 9.90 2.37
C GLU A 215 17.66 8.91 2.19
N ASP A 216 18.01 7.62 2.14
CA ASP A 216 17.03 6.53 2.04
C ASP A 216 16.75 5.97 3.45
N PHE A 217 15.49 5.61 3.71
CA PHE A 217 15.06 5.13 5.01
C PHE A 217 14.14 3.92 4.91
N THR A 218 14.33 2.98 5.81
CA THR A 218 13.36 1.92 6.11
C THR A 218 12.23 2.50 6.94
N ILE A 219 10.99 2.26 6.50
CA ILE A 219 9.77 2.74 7.16
C ILE A 219 8.95 1.53 7.58
N SER A 220 8.98 1.23 8.88
CA SER A 220 8.43 0.02 9.49
C SER A 220 7.98 0.29 10.92
N THR A 221 7.20 -0.64 11.49
CA THR A 221 6.80 -0.56 12.90
C THR A 221 7.79 -1.25 13.85
N GLY A 222 8.62 -2.17 13.33
CA GLY A 222 9.49 -3.02 14.13
C GLY A 222 8.76 -4.20 14.78
N GLU A 223 7.48 -4.41 14.44
CA GLU A 223 6.67 -5.53 14.92
C GLU A 223 6.12 -6.31 13.73
N GLN A 224 6.11 -7.64 13.82
CA GLN A 224 5.52 -8.48 12.79
C GLN A 224 4.41 -9.35 13.33
N HIS A 225 3.38 -9.55 12.52
CA HIS A 225 2.23 -10.39 12.84
C HIS A 225 1.93 -11.34 11.70
N THR A 226 1.34 -12.50 12.01
CA THR A 226 0.85 -13.43 11.00
C THR A 226 -0.49 -12.98 10.43
N VAL A 227 -0.82 -13.46 9.23
CA VAL A 227 -2.17 -13.27 8.67
C VAL A 227 -3.24 -13.82 9.60
N ARG A 228 -2.96 -14.98 10.26
CA ARG A 228 -3.83 -15.58 11.28
C ARG A 228 -4.09 -14.63 12.44
N GLU A 229 -3.04 -14.03 13.03
CA GLU A 229 -3.17 -13.07 14.12
C GLU A 229 -4.02 -11.85 13.71
N PHE A 230 -3.90 -11.40 12.46
CA PHE A 230 -4.75 -10.34 11.94
C PHE A 230 -6.22 -10.78 11.89
N VAL A 231 -6.50 -11.99 11.39
CA VAL A 231 -7.87 -12.57 11.35
C VAL A 231 -8.44 -12.68 12.77
N ASP A 232 -7.67 -13.24 13.71
CA ASP A 232 -8.12 -13.45 15.09
C ASP A 232 -8.42 -12.13 15.81
N LEU A 233 -7.56 -11.12 15.62
CA LEU A 233 -7.78 -9.80 16.19
C LEU A 233 -9.00 -9.11 15.57
N ALA A 234 -9.17 -9.18 14.26
CA ALA A 234 -10.32 -8.63 13.55
C ALA A 234 -11.64 -9.31 13.98
N ALA A 235 -11.62 -10.64 14.10
CA ALA A 235 -12.75 -11.43 14.58
C ALA A 235 -13.12 -11.09 16.03
N LYS A 236 -12.11 -10.89 16.89
CA LYS A 236 -12.30 -10.51 18.30
C LYS A 236 -12.99 -9.14 18.42
N GLU A 237 -12.63 -8.15 17.60
CA GLU A 237 -13.30 -6.83 17.59
C GLU A 237 -14.78 -6.96 17.20
N LEU A 238 -15.12 -7.97 16.41
CA LEU A 238 -16.49 -8.31 16.00
C LEU A 238 -17.21 -9.25 16.99
N LYS A 239 -16.55 -9.69 18.08
CA LYS A 239 -17.05 -10.73 19.00
C LYS A 239 -17.34 -12.07 18.30
N ILE A 240 -16.55 -12.41 17.30
CA ILE A 240 -16.54 -13.70 16.61
C ILE A 240 -15.42 -14.54 17.24
N GLY A 241 -15.78 -15.70 17.79
CA GLY A 241 -14.81 -16.69 18.28
C GLY A 241 -14.54 -17.71 17.19
N ILE A 242 -13.35 -17.70 16.62
CA ILE A 242 -12.93 -18.67 15.59
C ILE A 242 -12.31 -19.89 16.27
N ASP A 243 -12.82 -21.08 15.89
CA ASP A 243 -12.19 -22.37 16.21
C ASP A 243 -11.45 -22.86 14.95
N TRP A 244 -10.12 -22.91 15.04
CA TRP A 244 -9.27 -23.34 13.93
C TRP A 244 -9.15 -24.86 13.87
N GLN A 245 -9.42 -25.44 12.70
CA GLN A 245 -9.40 -26.89 12.46
C GLN A 245 -8.59 -27.22 11.20
N GLY A 246 -7.85 -28.33 11.25
CA GLY A 246 -6.96 -28.76 10.17
C GLY A 246 -5.60 -28.06 10.20
N CYS A 247 -4.87 -28.13 9.08
CA CYS A 247 -3.57 -27.49 8.92
C CYS A 247 -3.25 -27.24 7.44
N GLY A 248 -2.41 -26.26 7.15
CA GLY A 248 -1.98 -25.92 5.79
C GLY A 248 -3.15 -25.60 4.86
N VAL A 249 -3.18 -26.21 3.68
CA VAL A 249 -4.26 -25.96 2.69
C VAL A 249 -5.63 -26.48 3.10
N ASN A 250 -5.70 -27.36 4.11
CA ASN A 250 -6.97 -27.91 4.62
C ASN A 250 -7.46 -27.17 5.88
N GLU A 251 -6.79 -26.10 6.27
CA GLU A 251 -7.13 -25.34 7.47
C GLU A 251 -8.37 -24.51 7.28
N LYS A 252 -9.21 -24.50 8.32
CA LYS A 252 -10.50 -23.80 8.33
C LYS A 252 -10.72 -23.13 9.68
N GLY A 253 -11.29 -21.92 9.63
CA GLY A 253 -11.81 -21.22 10.80
C GLY A 253 -13.32 -21.43 10.91
N ILE A 254 -13.76 -22.00 12.03
CA ILE A 254 -15.17 -22.33 12.29
C ILE A 254 -15.77 -21.35 13.29
N TRP A 255 -16.97 -20.88 13.01
CA TRP A 255 -17.78 -20.08 13.91
C TRP A 255 -19.25 -20.56 13.89
N LYS A 256 -19.81 -20.85 15.06
CA LYS A 256 -21.18 -21.37 15.21
C LYS A 256 -21.47 -22.59 14.32
N GLY A 257 -20.49 -23.45 14.13
CA GLY A 257 -20.61 -24.65 13.30
C GLY A 257 -20.43 -24.44 11.78
N ASN A 258 -20.26 -23.20 11.33
CA ASN A 258 -20.04 -22.87 9.92
C ASN A 258 -18.57 -22.55 9.65
N THR A 259 -18.07 -22.96 8.48
CA THR A 259 -16.74 -22.54 8.01
C THR A 259 -16.82 -21.11 7.52
N ILE A 260 -16.14 -20.17 8.23
CA ILE A 260 -16.12 -18.75 7.90
C ILE A 260 -14.77 -18.31 7.33
N VAL A 261 -13.71 -19.08 7.51
CA VAL A 261 -12.41 -18.86 6.89
C VAL A 261 -11.95 -20.20 6.29
N SER A 262 -11.39 -20.17 5.10
CA SER A 262 -10.81 -21.35 4.45
C SER A 262 -9.53 -20.97 3.72
N VAL A 263 -8.53 -21.85 3.80
CA VAL A 263 -7.32 -21.69 2.98
C VAL A 263 -7.62 -22.16 1.56
N ASP A 264 -7.19 -21.39 0.57
CA ASP A 264 -7.36 -21.72 -0.86
C ASP A 264 -6.00 -21.56 -1.57
N SER A 265 -5.56 -22.64 -2.22
CA SER A 265 -4.28 -22.69 -2.92
C SER A 265 -4.14 -21.67 -4.06
N ARG A 266 -5.24 -21.17 -4.61
CA ARG A 266 -5.24 -20.12 -5.65
C ARG A 266 -4.64 -18.81 -5.18
N TYR A 267 -4.60 -18.55 -3.86
CA TYR A 267 -4.04 -17.34 -3.27
C TYR A 267 -2.57 -17.49 -2.86
N PHE A 268 -1.95 -18.65 -3.10
CA PHE A 268 -0.51 -18.82 -2.91
C PHE A 268 0.24 -18.20 -4.08
N ARG A 269 1.32 -17.50 -3.77
CA ARG A 269 2.18 -16.90 -4.79
C ARG A 269 3.13 -17.96 -5.37
N PRO A 270 3.55 -17.86 -6.64
CA PRO A 270 4.57 -18.75 -7.22
C PRO A 270 5.87 -18.75 -6.43
N THR A 271 6.23 -17.60 -5.85
CA THR A 271 7.35 -17.42 -4.92
C THR A 271 6.88 -16.62 -3.74
N GLU A 272 6.86 -17.25 -2.55
CA GLU A 272 6.38 -16.62 -1.33
C GLU A 272 7.49 -15.83 -0.62
N VAL A 273 7.08 -14.81 0.11
CA VAL A 273 7.92 -14.07 1.08
C VAL A 273 7.37 -14.40 2.46
N ASP A 274 8.08 -15.23 3.21
CA ASP A 274 7.59 -15.78 4.47
C ASP A 274 7.58 -14.76 5.61
N THR A 275 8.60 -13.90 5.66
CA THR A 275 8.79 -12.97 6.78
C THR A 275 9.33 -11.62 6.29
N LEU A 276 8.79 -10.55 6.84
CA LEU A 276 9.30 -9.19 6.71
C LEU A 276 9.19 -8.50 8.07
N LEU A 277 10.33 -8.03 8.59
CA LEU A 277 10.44 -7.28 9.84
C LEU A 277 11.44 -6.15 9.64
N GLY A 278 10.98 -4.91 9.63
CA GLY A 278 11.85 -3.76 9.40
C GLY A 278 12.45 -3.19 10.67
N ASP A 279 13.58 -2.52 10.50
CA ASP A 279 14.23 -1.71 11.55
C ASP A 279 14.24 -0.25 11.09
N SER A 280 13.45 0.59 11.75
CA SER A 280 13.34 2.03 11.50
C SER A 280 14.20 2.87 12.46
N SER A 281 15.17 2.29 13.14
CA SER A 281 16.05 2.98 14.10
C SER A 281 16.71 4.21 13.48
N ARG A 282 17.15 4.12 12.22
CA ARG A 282 17.74 5.26 11.50
C ARG A 282 16.75 6.41 11.31
N ALA A 283 15.48 6.12 11.00
CA ALA A 283 14.44 7.12 10.91
C ALA A 283 14.20 7.83 12.25
N LYS A 284 14.19 7.06 13.34
CA LYS A 284 14.07 7.60 14.69
C LYS A 284 15.25 8.50 15.07
N GLU A 285 16.48 8.05 14.83
CA GLU A 285 17.70 8.77 15.21
C GLU A 285 17.86 10.07 14.41
N LYS A 286 17.62 10.04 13.10
CA LYS A 286 17.86 11.18 12.22
C LYS A 286 16.69 12.12 12.08
N LEU A 287 15.47 11.61 12.08
CA LEU A 287 14.27 12.39 11.79
C LEU A 287 13.31 12.50 12.99
N GLY A 288 13.61 11.80 14.09
CA GLY A 288 12.71 11.75 15.25
C GLY A 288 11.39 11.04 14.97
N TRP A 289 11.33 10.24 13.89
CA TRP A 289 10.10 9.57 13.49
C TRP A 289 9.93 8.22 14.18
N GLU A 290 8.75 7.99 14.69
CA GLU A 290 8.29 6.70 15.23
C GLU A 290 6.84 6.45 14.80
N PRO A 291 6.45 5.18 14.58
CA PRO A 291 5.06 4.84 14.35
C PRO A 291 4.24 5.14 15.61
N LYS A 292 3.08 5.79 15.45
CA LYS A 292 2.23 6.25 16.55
C LYS A 292 1.02 5.33 16.76
N ILE A 293 0.55 4.69 15.67
CA ILE A 293 -0.66 3.87 15.66
C ILE A 293 -0.26 2.41 15.75
N THR A 294 -0.70 1.75 16.79
CA THR A 294 -0.41 0.33 17.04
C THR A 294 -1.17 -0.59 16.09
N PHE A 295 -0.67 -1.81 15.90
CA PHE A 295 -1.34 -2.85 15.11
C PHE A 295 -2.80 -3.08 15.54
N LYS A 296 -3.07 -3.09 16.86
CA LYS A 296 -4.40 -3.26 17.40
C LYS A 296 -5.34 -2.10 17.04
N GLU A 297 -4.86 -0.87 17.12
CA GLU A 297 -5.64 0.32 16.77
C GLU A 297 -5.95 0.35 15.28
N LEU A 298 -4.97 0.00 14.43
CA LEU A 298 -5.13 -0.14 12.99
C LEU A 298 -6.25 -1.14 12.64
N VAL A 299 -6.18 -2.37 13.18
CA VAL A 299 -7.19 -3.41 12.92
C VAL A 299 -8.58 -2.95 13.38
N LYS A 300 -8.65 -2.35 14.57
CA LYS A 300 -9.91 -1.82 15.12
C LYS A 300 -10.51 -0.72 14.22
N GLU A 301 -9.69 0.23 13.76
CA GLU A 301 -10.14 1.31 12.88
C GLU A 301 -10.69 0.75 11.56
N MET A 302 -9.97 -0.19 10.94
CA MET A 302 -10.39 -0.84 9.70
C MET A 302 -11.71 -1.62 9.88
N ILE A 303 -11.87 -2.37 10.97
CA ILE A 303 -13.09 -3.10 11.29
C ILE A 303 -14.27 -2.15 11.49
N LEU A 304 -14.09 -1.06 12.22
CA LEU A 304 -15.17 -0.09 12.45
C LEU A 304 -15.64 0.57 11.14
N TYR A 305 -14.71 0.87 10.26
CA TYR A 305 -15.03 1.43 8.95
C TYR A 305 -15.81 0.42 8.09
N ASP A 306 -15.27 -0.80 7.92
CA ASP A 306 -15.91 -1.82 7.08
C ASP A 306 -17.24 -2.32 7.68
N LEU A 307 -17.42 -2.25 9.00
CA LEU A 307 -18.70 -2.58 9.63
C LEU A 307 -19.78 -1.53 9.29
N ARG A 308 -19.42 -0.24 9.17
CA ARG A 308 -20.36 0.79 8.71
C ARG A 308 -20.79 0.54 7.27
N GLU A 309 -19.84 0.23 6.38
CA GLU A 309 -20.13 -0.09 5.00
C GLU A 309 -21.00 -1.36 4.88
N ALA A 310 -20.66 -2.40 5.62
CA ALA A 310 -21.45 -3.63 5.64
C ALA A 310 -22.88 -3.42 6.21
N ASN A 311 -23.05 -2.57 7.22
CA ASN A 311 -24.38 -2.21 7.74
C ASN A 311 -25.21 -1.43 6.71
N ARG A 312 -24.59 -0.53 5.94
CA ARG A 312 -25.26 0.17 4.83
C ARG A 312 -25.76 -0.84 3.78
N ASP A 313 -24.91 -1.78 3.37
CA ASP A 313 -25.28 -2.82 2.42
C ASP A 313 -26.42 -3.70 2.97
N TYR A 314 -26.32 -4.11 4.24
CA TYR A 314 -27.36 -4.89 4.91
C TYR A 314 -28.71 -4.16 4.92
N PHE A 315 -28.71 -2.87 5.26
CA PHE A 315 -29.92 -2.03 5.25
C PHE A 315 -30.50 -1.94 3.82
N CYS A 316 -29.68 -1.65 2.82
CA CYS A 316 -30.15 -1.61 1.42
C CYS A 316 -30.77 -2.93 0.99
N GLN A 317 -30.15 -4.06 1.34
CA GLN A 317 -30.66 -5.38 1.00
C GLN A 317 -32.01 -5.69 1.70
N THR A 318 -32.14 -5.34 2.98
CA THR A 318 -33.39 -5.56 3.74
C THR A 318 -34.54 -4.71 3.22
N GLU A 319 -34.26 -3.53 2.70
CA GLU A 319 -35.26 -2.65 2.05
C GLU A 319 -35.51 -2.97 0.57
N GLY A 320 -34.90 -4.06 0.05
CA GLY A 320 -35.11 -4.52 -1.32
C GLY A 320 -34.30 -3.77 -2.39
N TYR A 321 -33.35 -2.93 -1.99
CA TYR A 321 -32.43 -2.27 -2.94
C TYR A 321 -31.28 -3.18 -3.34
N PRO A 322 -30.81 -3.11 -4.61
CA PRO A 322 -29.62 -3.86 -5.04
C PRO A 322 -28.37 -3.35 -4.33
N ILE A 323 -27.56 -4.27 -3.87
CA ILE A 323 -26.23 -3.96 -3.32
C ILE A 323 -25.15 -4.37 -4.32
N TYR A 324 -23.99 -3.73 -4.23
CA TYR A 324 -22.84 -4.14 -5.03
C TYR A 324 -22.29 -5.46 -4.50
N ASN A 325 -22.26 -6.48 -5.35
CA ASN A 325 -21.62 -7.76 -5.04
C ASN A 325 -20.12 -7.62 -5.33
N TYR A 326 -19.36 -7.54 -4.28
CA TYR A 326 -17.90 -7.51 -4.38
C TYR A 326 -17.39 -8.90 -4.77
N HIS A 327 -16.68 -8.97 -5.88
CA HIS A 327 -15.94 -10.17 -6.28
C HIS A 327 -14.56 -10.14 -5.62
N GLU A 328 -14.11 -11.31 -5.15
CA GLU A 328 -12.77 -11.51 -4.60
C GLU A 328 -11.72 -11.64 -5.72
#